data_1feb65d7d75dbe5bd1801417428fc713
#
_entry.id   1feb65d7d75dbe5bd1801417428fc713
#
_cell.length_a   1.000
_cell.length_b   1.000
_cell.length_c   1.000
_cell.angle_alpha   90.00
_cell.angle_beta   90.00
_cell.angle_gamma   90.00
#
_symmetry.space_group_name_H-M   'P 1'
#
loop_
_entity.id
_entity.type
_entity.pdbx_description
1 polymer ?
#
loop_
_entity_poly.entity_id
_entity_poly.type
_entity_poly.pdbx_seq_one_letter_code
_entity_poly.pdbx_strand_id
1 'polypeptide(L)'
;MKDVVILLLYLVLILLLIRLSWTDIKGRIISNKIILSLFLVIVPLAWIQYENVFVIPALIALFIGFLLFSLKIIGAGDVKLIVVLMLAIPSDQIFSFFFFTTFSGLLVIIIGWIFFRESVRQNGLPYGVAISLGFLINLVLF
;
A
#
# COMPACT_ATOMS: atom_id res chain seq x y z
N MET A 1 -24.02 13.78 -4.07
CA MET A 1 -23.59 13.52 -2.68
C MET A 1 -22.60 12.36 -2.60
N LYS A 2 -22.92 11.21 -3.25
CA LYS A 2 -22.02 10.05 -3.30
C LYS A 2 -20.62 10.40 -3.82
N ASP A 3 -20.55 11.14 -4.92
CA ASP A 3 -19.27 11.51 -5.56
C ASP A 3 -18.42 12.42 -4.68
N VAL A 4 -19.05 13.31 -3.92
CA VAL A 4 -18.35 14.20 -2.98
C VAL A 4 -17.73 13.39 -1.83
N VAL A 5 -18.47 12.40 -1.31
CA VAL A 5 -17.98 11.52 -0.25
C VAL A 5 -16.80 10.69 -0.75
N ILE A 6 -16.89 10.13 -1.96
CA ILE A 6 -15.80 9.38 -2.58
C ILE A 6 -14.57 10.27 -2.74
N LEU A 7 -14.74 11.49 -3.22
CA LEU A 7 -13.64 12.44 -3.39
C LEU A 7 -12.96 12.76 -2.07
N LEU A 8 -13.74 13.00 -1.01
CA LEU A 8 -13.19 13.26 0.33
C LEU A 8 -12.42 12.05 0.88
N LEU A 9 -12.95 10.84 0.67
CA LEU A 9 -12.28 9.61 1.10
C LEU A 9 -10.95 9.41 0.35
N TYR A 10 -10.91 9.68 -0.95
CA TYR A 10 -9.66 9.63 -1.72
C TYR A 10 -8.66 10.67 -1.23
N LEU A 11 -9.12 11.87 -0.90
CA LEU A 11 -8.24 12.91 -0.37
C LEU A 11 -7.58 12.45 0.92
N VAL A 12 -8.36 11.93 1.87
CA VAL A 12 -7.85 11.42 3.15
C VAL A 12 -6.91 10.24 2.91
N LEU A 13 -7.27 9.33 2.01
CA LEU A 13 -6.44 8.18 1.64
C LEU A 13 -5.07 8.63 1.13
N ILE A 14 -5.03 9.58 0.21
CA ILE A 14 -3.79 10.10 -0.36
C ILE A 14 -2.93 10.75 0.72
N LEU A 15 -3.51 11.53 1.61
CA LEU A 15 -2.79 12.15 2.72
C LEU A 15 -2.20 11.10 3.67
N LEU A 16 -2.95 10.05 3.97
CA LEU A 16 -2.47 8.95 4.81
C LEU A 16 -1.31 8.20 4.13
N LEU A 17 -1.40 7.94 2.84
CA LEU A 17 -0.34 7.27 2.09
C LEU A 17 0.92 8.13 1.99
N ILE A 18 0.77 9.45 1.84
CA ILE A 18 1.90 10.38 1.87
C ILE A 18 2.59 10.35 3.24
N ARG A 19 1.82 10.40 4.31
CA ARG A 19 2.36 10.34 5.66
C ARG A 19 3.07 9.00 5.92
N LEU A 20 2.45 7.90 5.52
CA LEU A 20 3.03 6.56 5.63
C LEU A 20 4.37 6.48 4.87
N SER A 21 4.39 6.98 3.64
CA SER A 21 5.60 7.00 2.82
C SER A 21 6.71 7.81 3.49
N TRP A 22 6.36 8.94 4.09
CA TRP A 22 7.32 9.78 4.82
C TRP A 22 7.93 9.05 6.01
N THR A 23 7.11 8.39 6.84
CA THR A 23 7.60 7.64 8.00
C THR A 23 8.42 6.42 7.58
N ASP A 24 8.06 5.80 6.46
CA ASP A 24 8.80 4.67 5.91
C ASP A 24 10.17 5.09 5.37
N ILE A 25 10.24 6.23 4.69
CA ILE A 25 11.52 6.78 4.22
C ILE A 25 12.42 7.16 5.40
N LYS A 26 11.87 7.83 6.41
CA LYS A 26 12.65 8.32 7.54
C LYS A 26 13.17 7.22 8.44
N GLY A 27 12.32 6.25 8.83
CA GLY A 27 12.67 5.29 9.86
C GLY A 27 12.32 3.85 9.56
N ARG A 28 11.85 3.55 8.35
CA ARG A 28 11.36 2.21 7.98
C ARG A 28 10.25 1.72 8.93
N ILE A 29 9.43 2.65 9.40
CA ILE A 29 8.34 2.35 10.34
C ILE A 29 7.01 2.61 9.66
N ILE A 30 6.16 1.60 9.61
CA ILE A 30 4.77 1.71 9.22
C ILE A 30 3.94 1.56 10.50
N SER A 31 3.39 2.66 10.98
CA SER A 31 2.66 2.70 12.25
C SER A 31 1.34 1.94 12.16
N ASN A 32 1.01 1.17 13.20
CA ASN A 32 -0.31 0.53 13.30
C ASN A 32 -1.45 1.54 13.31
N LYS A 33 -1.22 2.76 13.83
CA LYS A 33 -2.21 3.83 13.81
C LYS A 33 -2.55 4.27 12.39
N ILE A 34 -1.54 4.39 11.53
CA ILE A 34 -1.74 4.71 10.11
C ILE A 34 -2.49 3.58 9.40
N ILE A 35 -2.11 2.33 9.67
CA ILE A 35 -2.79 1.16 9.10
C ILE A 35 -4.25 1.11 9.51
N LEU A 36 -4.55 1.36 10.79
CA LEU A 36 -5.92 1.41 11.26
C LEU A 36 -6.71 2.55 10.61
N SER A 37 -6.09 3.73 10.48
CA SER A 37 -6.71 4.87 9.80
C SER A 37 -6.99 4.57 8.33
N LEU A 38 -6.06 3.90 7.64
CA LEU A 38 -6.27 3.44 6.26
C LEU A 38 -7.42 2.44 6.17
N PHE A 39 -7.50 1.50 7.09
CA PHE A 39 -8.60 0.53 7.14
C PHE A 39 -9.94 1.24 7.27
N LEU A 40 -10.04 2.23 8.16
CA LEU A 40 -11.27 2.99 8.38
C LEU A 40 -11.68 3.82 7.17
N VAL A 41 -10.75 4.20 6.31
CA VAL A 41 -11.03 4.93 5.06
C VAL A 41 -11.32 3.95 3.90
N ILE A 42 -10.55 2.89 3.80
CA ILE A 42 -10.61 1.92 2.69
C ILE A 42 -11.94 1.16 2.68
N VAL A 43 -12.42 0.70 3.84
CA VAL A 43 -13.65 -0.10 3.91
C VAL A 43 -14.86 0.70 3.43
N PRO A 44 -15.13 1.93 3.92
CA PRO A 44 -16.23 2.73 3.37
C PRO A 44 -16.04 3.08 1.91
N LEU A 45 -14.82 3.37 1.49
CA LEU A 45 -14.52 3.70 0.09
C LEU A 45 -14.85 2.54 -0.85
N ALA A 46 -14.41 1.33 -0.51
CA ALA A 46 -14.69 0.14 -1.29
C ALA A 46 -16.20 -0.12 -1.37
N TRP A 47 -16.88 -0.01 -0.24
CA TRP A 47 -18.32 -0.23 -0.19
C TRP A 47 -19.10 0.79 -1.05
N ILE A 48 -18.76 2.06 -0.94
CA ILE A 48 -19.46 3.12 -1.68
C ILE A 48 -19.16 3.01 -3.18
N GLN A 49 -17.94 2.71 -3.54
CA GLN A 49 -17.50 2.71 -4.95
C GLN A 49 -17.86 1.41 -5.68
N TYR A 50 -17.69 0.26 -5.05
CA TYR A 50 -17.85 -1.04 -5.68
C TYR A 50 -19.02 -1.85 -5.13
N GLU A 51 -19.71 -1.33 -4.12
CA GLU A 51 -20.76 -2.03 -3.37
C GLU A 51 -20.27 -3.39 -2.81
N ASN A 52 -18.97 -3.51 -2.61
CA ASN A 52 -18.31 -4.72 -2.13
C ASN A 52 -17.00 -4.36 -1.45
N VAL A 53 -16.62 -5.18 -0.48
CA VAL A 53 -15.28 -5.14 0.12
C VAL A 53 -14.61 -6.47 -0.22
N PHE A 54 -13.44 -6.40 -0.86
CA PHE A 54 -12.77 -7.58 -1.41
C PHE A 54 -11.98 -8.30 -0.31
N VAL A 55 -12.71 -8.93 0.62
CA VAL A 55 -12.15 -9.59 1.81
C VAL A 55 -11.36 -10.85 1.45
N ILE A 56 -11.87 -11.66 0.52
CA ILE A 56 -11.26 -12.95 0.18
C ILE A 56 -9.85 -12.77 -0.40
N PRO A 57 -9.62 -11.92 -1.41
CA PRO A 57 -8.26 -11.66 -1.88
C PRO A 57 -7.35 -11.09 -0.79
N ALA A 58 -7.88 -10.23 0.08
CA ALA A 58 -7.12 -9.66 1.19
C ALA A 58 -6.70 -10.74 2.20
N LEU A 59 -7.58 -11.69 2.51
CA LEU A 59 -7.26 -12.80 3.41
C LEU A 59 -6.21 -13.74 2.80
N ILE A 60 -6.29 -14.01 1.49
CA ILE A 60 -5.28 -14.80 0.78
C ILE A 60 -3.93 -14.07 0.84
N ALA A 61 -3.92 -12.77 0.61
CA ALA A 61 -2.71 -11.96 0.71
C ALA A 61 -2.15 -11.95 2.13
N LEU A 62 -3.01 -11.92 3.15
CA LEU A 62 -2.59 -12.01 4.55
C LEU A 62 -1.89 -13.34 4.83
N PHE A 63 -2.46 -14.46 4.37
CA PHE A 63 -1.88 -15.78 4.55
C PHE A 63 -0.51 -15.89 3.87
N ILE A 64 -0.43 -15.52 2.59
CA ILE A 64 0.82 -15.53 1.83
C ILE A 64 1.85 -14.57 2.47
N GLY A 65 1.41 -13.38 2.84
CA GLY A 65 2.26 -12.38 3.49
C GLY A 65 2.80 -12.86 4.84
N PHE A 66 1.99 -13.56 5.61
CA PHE A 66 2.42 -14.15 6.87
C PHE A 66 3.52 -15.20 6.64
N LEU A 67 3.38 -16.06 5.62
CA LEU A 67 4.41 -17.02 5.26
C LEU A 67 5.71 -16.31 4.86
N LEU A 68 5.62 -15.27 4.02
CA LEU A 68 6.79 -14.50 3.58
C LEU A 68 7.44 -13.76 4.75
N PHE A 69 6.64 -13.24 5.67
CA PHE A 69 7.16 -12.63 6.90
C PHE A 69 7.90 -13.65 7.78
N SER A 70 7.34 -14.85 7.92
CA SER A 70 7.97 -15.92 8.69
C SER A 70 9.31 -16.34 8.09
N LEU A 71 9.44 -16.27 6.76
CA LEU A 71 10.70 -16.54 6.05
C LEU A 71 11.64 -15.33 6.02
N LYS A 72 11.26 -14.23 6.66
CA LYS A 72 12.05 -12.97 6.72
C LYS A 72 12.28 -12.33 5.34
N ILE A 73 11.37 -12.57 4.39
CA ILE A 73 11.44 -11.99 3.04
C ILE A 73 10.82 -10.58 3.02
N ILE A 74 9.74 -10.38 3.77
CA ILE A 74 8.98 -9.12 3.78
C ILE A 74 8.71 -8.69 5.23
N GLY A 75 8.60 -7.38 5.46
CA GLY A 75 8.27 -6.82 6.77
C GLY A 75 6.79 -6.95 7.11
N ALA A 76 6.49 -7.01 8.41
CA ALA A 76 5.11 -7.10 8.90
C ALA A 76 4.28 -5.88 8.52
N GLY A 77 4.88 -4.68 8.54
CA GLY A 77 4.19 -3.45 8.16
C GLY A 77 3.78 -3.45 6.69
N ASP A 78 4.65 -3.97 5.81
CA ASP A 78 4.36 -4.08 4.38
C ASP A 78 3.21 -5.04 4.11
N VAL A 79 3.17 -6.18 4.83
CA VAL A 79 2.06 -7.14 4.73
C VAL A 79 0.75 -6.49 5.13
N LYS A 80 0.72 -5.80 6.27
CA LYS A 80 -0.49 -5.11 6.75
C LYS A 80 -0.96 -4.07 5.74
N LEU A 81 -0.05 -3.31 5.17
CA LEU A 81 -0.38 -2.29 4.17
C LEU A 81 -1.00 -2.92 2.92
N ILE A 82 -0.39 -3.96 2.38
CA ILE A 82 -0.91 -4.66 1.20
C ILE A 82 -2.32 -5.20 1.47
N VAL A 83 -2.52 -5.86 2.60
CA VAL A 83 -3.81 -6.46 2.97
C VAL A 83 -4.90 -5.40 3.05
N VAL A 84 -4.64 -4.28 3.73
CA VAL A 84 -5.61 -3.19 3.87
C VAL A 84 -5.95 -2.58 2.50
N LEU A 85 -4.96 -2.30 1.67
CA LEU A 85 -5.19 -1.73 0.34
C LEU A 85 -5.96 -2.69 -0.58
N MET A 86 -5.70 -4.00 -0.47
CA MET A 86 -6.39 -4.99 -1.29
C MET A 86 -7.88 -5.09 -1.00
N LEU A 87 -8.35 -4.62 0.15
CA LEU A 87 -9.79 -4.56 0.43
C LEU A 87 -10.55 -3.66 -0.56
N ALA A 88 -9.88 -2.71 -1.18
CA ALA A 88 -10.48 -1.79 -2.16
C ALA A 88 -10.01 -2.05 -3.59
N ILE A 89 -9.40 -3.20 -3.87
CA ILE A 89 -8.93 -3.55 -5.22
C ILE A 89 -9.82 -4.68 -5.76
N PRO A 90 -10.59 -4.41 -6.85
CA PRO A 90 -11.35 -5.46 -7.51
C PRO A 90 -10.46 -6.63 -7.95
N SER A 91 -11.02 -7.83 -7.96
CA SER A 91 -10.27 -9.06 -8.25
C SER A 91 -9.59 -9.06 -9.63
N ASP A 92 -10.19 -8.39 -10.61
CA ASP A 92 -9.63 -8.26 -11.96
C ASP A 92 -8.45 -7.27 -12.03
N GLN A 93 -8.25 -6.46 -10.98
CA GLN A 93 -7.16 -5.48 -10.91
C GLN A 93 -5.99 -5.92 -10.01
N ILE A 94 -6.05 -7.10 -9.41
CA ILE A 94 -4.99 -7.58 -8.50
C ILE A 94 -3.66 -7.68 -9.23
N PHE A 95 -3.65 -8.24 -10.44
CA PHE A 95 -2.44 -8.36 -11.23
C PHE A 95 -1.83 -7.00 -11.55
N SER A 96 -2.64 -6.04 -11.98
CA SER A 96 -2.15 -4.69 -12.29
C SER A 96 -1.62 -3.97 -11.05
N PHE A 97 -2.28 -4.14 -9.89
CA PHE A 97 -1.79 -3.59 -8.63
C PHE A 97 -0.38 -4.09 -8.30
N PHE A 98 -0.16 -5.39 -8.35
CA PHE A 98 1.16 -5.96 -8.06
C PHE A 98 2.18 -5.61 -9.14
N PHE A 99 1.75 -5.52 -10.39
CA PHE A 99 2.61 -5.06 -11.49
C PHE A 99 3.13 -3.64 -11.23
N PHE A 100 2.23 -2.70 -10.93
CA PHE A 100 2.62 -1.31 -10.66
C PHE A 100 3.40 -1.16 -9.36
N THR A 101 3.10 -1.99 -8.35
CA THR A 101 3.89 -2.03 -7.12
C THR A 101 5.32 -2.48 -7.39
N THR A 102 5.50 -3.52 -8.18
CA THR A 102 6.82 -4.02 -8.57
C THR A 102 7.58 -2.98 -9.41
N PHE A 103 6.91 -2.35 -10.35
CA PHE A 103 7.49 -1.29 -11.18
C PHE A 103 7.92 -0.10 -10.30
N SER A 104 7.06 0.34 -9.39
CA SER A 104 7.40 1.41 -8.44
C SER A 104 8.54 1.01 -7.53
N GLY A 105 8.59 -0.25 -7.12
CA GLY A 105 9.70 -0.80 -6.33
C GLY A 105 11.02 -0.72 -7.07
N LEU A 106 11.02 -1.01 -8.36
CA LEU A 106 12.21 -0.88 -9.20
C LEU A 106 12.71 0.58 -9.24
N LEU A 107 11.79 1.53 -9.39
CA LEU A 107 12.13 2.95 -9.35
C LEU A 107 12.71 3.37 -8.00
N VAL A 108 12.13 2.88 -6.90
CA VAL A 108 12.63 3.14 -5.54
C VAL A 108 14.04 2.58 -5.37
N ILE A 109 14.30 1.38 -5.87
CA ILE A 109 15.64 0.77 -5.83
C ILE A 109 16.65 1.64 -6.59
N ILE A 110 16.33 2.05 -7.81
CA ILE A 110 17.22 2.85 -8.66
C ILE A 110 17.51 4.20 -7.98
N ILE A 111 16.48 4.91 -7.55
CA ILE A 111 16.63 6.22 -6.90
C ILE A 111 17.40 6.07 -5.60
N GLY A 112 17.11 5.04 -4.81
CA GLY A 112 17.79 4.79 -3.54
C GLY A 112 19.28 4.54 -3.72
N TRP A 113 19.67 3.72 -4.70
CA TRP A 113 21.08 3.44 -4.98
C TRP A 113 21.85 4.63 -5.53
N ILE A 114 21.19 5.47 -6.35
CA ILE A 114 21.85 6.62 -6.97
C ILE A 114 22.02 7.77 -5.97
N PHE A 115 20.95 8.11 -5.22
CA PHE A 115 20.90 9.32 -4.39
C PHE A 115 21.03 9.06 -2.90
N PHE A 116 20.66 7.87 -2.42
CA PHE A 116 20.56 7.55 -1.00
C PHE A 116 21.25 6.23 -0.65
N ARG A 117 22.36 5.93 -1.31
CA ARG A 117 23.08 4.65 -1.15
C ARG A 117 23.36 4.28 0.31
N GLU A 118 23.82 5.24 1.10
CA GLU A 118 24.16 4.99 2.50
C GLU A 118 22.93 4.68 3.35
N SER A 119 21.84 5.42 3.17
CA SER A 119 20.58 5.17 3.85
C SER A 119 20.02 3.78 3.48
N VAL A 120 20.08 3.40 2.22
CA VAL A 120 19.66 2.07 1.74
C VAL A 120 20.51 0.97 2.37
N ARG A 121 21.82 1.18 2.46
CA ARG A 121 22.74 0.20 3.06
C ARG A 121 22.46 0.01 4.55
N GLN A 122 22.17 1.08 5.29
CA GLN A 122 21.94 1.02 6.73
C GLN A 122 20.53 0.57 7.11
N ASN A 123 19.52 1.07 6.40
CA ASN A 123 18.10 0.93 6.79
C ASN A 123 17.30 0.05 5.84
N GLY A 124 17.83 -0.32 4.69
CA GLY A 124 17.11 -1.04 3.64
C GLY A 124 16.25 -0.13 2.78
N LEU A 125 15.36 -0.71 1.98
CA LEU A 125 14.52 0.00 1.02
C LEU A 125 13.14 0.31 1.61
N PRO A 126 12.55 1.49 1.29
CA PRO A 126 11.22 1.85 1.75
C PRO A 126 10.13 1.19 0.88
N TYR A 127 9.84 -0.08 1.11
CA TYR A 127 8.84 -0.82 0.32
C TYR A 127 7.43 -0.24 0.45
N GLY A 128 7.10 0.41 1.57
CA GLY A 128 5.81 1.07 1.75
C GLY A 128 5.57 2.18 0.74
N VAL A 129 6.62 2.88 0.31
CA VAL A 129 6.54 3.88 -0.77
C VAL A 129 6.15 3.22 -2.09
N ALA A 130 6.77 2.09 -2.43
CA ALA A 130 6.48 1.35 -3.66
C ALA A 130 5.04 0.82 -3.67
N ILE A 131 4.57 0.28 -2.56
CA ILE A 131 3.21 -0.23 -2.41
C ILE A 131 2.19 0.90 -2.55
N SER A 132 2.44 2.05 -1.90
CA SER A 132 1.57 3.22 -1.98
C SER A 132 1.50 3.78 -3.40
N LEU A 133 2.63 3.90 -4.07
CA LEU A 133 2.68 4.36 -5.47
C LEU A 133 1.96 3.37 -6.39
N GLY A 134 2.18 2.08 -6.22
CA GLY A 134 1.51 1.06 -7.02
C GLY A 134 0.00 1.13 -6.89
N PHE A 135 -0.50 1.32 -5.67
CA PHE A 135 -1.91 1.49 -5.42
C PHE A 135 -2.47 2.75 -6.10
N LEU A 136 -1.80 3.89 -5.95
CA LEU A 136 -2.24 5.14 -6.56
C LEU A 136 -2.22 5.10 -8.09
N ILE A 137 -1.20 4.50 -8.68
CA ILE A 137 -1.12 4.31 -10.14
C ILE A 137 -2.28 3.43 -10.61
N ASN A 138 -2.55 2.34 -9.91
CA ASN A 138 -3.65 1.45 -10.24
C ASN A 138 -5.01 2.18 -10.16
N LEU A 139 -5.21 3.02 -9.16
CA LEU A 139 -6.43 3.82 -9.00
C LEU A 139 -6.63 4.78 -10.17
N VAL A 140 -5.57 5.43 -10.62
CA VAL A 140 -5.65 6.42 -11.71
C VAL A 140 -5.93 5.75 -13.05
N LEU A 141 -5.35 4.58 -13.29
CA LEU A 141 -5.47 3.87 -14.57
C LEU A 141 -6.73 3.00 -14.68
N PHE A 142 -7.28 2.57 -13.56
CA PHE A 142 -8.45 1.70 -13.50
C PHE A 142 -9.46 2.20 -12.49
#